data_ea5954fce2903e30c5055b35865f48fe
#
_entry.id   ea5954fce2903e30c5055b35865f48fe
#
_cell.length_a   1.000
_cell.length_b   1.000
_cell.length_c   1.000
_cell.angle_alpha   90.00
_cell.angle_beta   90.00
_cell.angle_gamma   90.00
#
_symmetry.space_group_name_H-M   'P 1'
#
loop_
_entity.id
_entity.type
_entity.pdbx_description
1 polymer ?
#
loop_
_entity_poly.entity_id
_entity_poly.type
_entity_poly.pdbx_seq_one_letter_code
_entity_poly.pdbx_strand_id
1 'polypeptide(L)'
;MTTILYLAHLNPLTNAHIEIIKELKEEAKIVKIMPVIFKLGDKEVTSKSFPFNFEIRKQMIKSVFGDSVWITDDYTFKAPFKKYLPPLLSLKSWKLRKKILTGVKGEYFSYTGDKAEGYMLKLYRLKPRVGERRSLSAASVKEKMYDAVSNKNLEWKSGVPESVGKIIEKNWDVIEKYSKLEDKTRRVLGMKFPIEGWSE
;
A
#
# COMPACT_ATOMS: atom_id res chain seq x y z
N MET A 1 -16.51 14.87 -13.33
CA MET A 1 -16.35 14.28 -11.97
C MET A 1 -14.97 13.67 -11.92
N THR A 2 -14.12 14.13 -11.01
CA THR A 2 -12.71 13.67 -10.92
C THR A 2 -12.59 12.56 -9.89
N THR A 3 -11.86 11.49 -10.25
CA THR A 3 -11.50 10.38 -9.33
C THR A 3 -10.00 10.43 -9.07
N ILE A 4 -9.59 10.38 -7.81
CA ILE A 4 -8.18 10.22 -7.44
C ILE A 4 -7.90 8.77 -7.10
N LEU A 5 -6.85 8.22 -7.72
CA LEU A 5 -6.36 6.87 -7.49
C LEU A 5 -5.19 6.95 -6.52
N TYR A 6 -5.37 6.49 -5.29
CA TYR A 6 -4.30 6.41 -4.30
C TYR A 6 -3.78 4.98 -4.19
N LEU A 7 -2.62 4.75 -4.81
CA LEU A 7 -1.95 3.46 -4.85
C LEU A 7 -0.77 3.52 -3.87
N ALA A 8 -0.81 2.73 -2.82
CA ALA A 8 0.25 2.72 -1.81
C ALA A 8 0.27 1.40 -1.02
N HIS A 9 1.34 1.11 -0.32
CA HIS A 9 1.39 -0.10 0.52
C HIS A 9 0.43 -0.03 1.71
N LEU A 10 0.32 1.13 2.37
CA LEU A 10 -0.53 1.35 3.57
C LEU A 10 -0.32 0.25 4.63
N ASN A 11 0.91 -0.07 4.92
CA ASN A 11 1.27 -1.21 5.75
C ASN A 11 2.30 -0.83 6.84
N PRO A 12 1.82 -0.33 8.01
CA PRO A 12 0.42 0.01 8.35
C PRO A 12 -0.06 1.34 7.75
N LEU A 13 -1.35 1.66 7.95
CA LEU A 13 -1.88 2.99 7.74
C LEU A 13 -1.34 3.94 8.83
N THR A 14 -0.64 5.01 8.42
CA THR A 14 -0.01 5.98 9.33
C THR A 14 -0.71 7.34 9.28
N ASN A 15 -0.41 8.21 10.27
CA ASN A 15 -0.94 9.57 10.30
C ASN A 15 -0.61 10.35 9.01
N ALA A 16 0.59 10.17 8.44
CA ALA A 16 0.95 10.78 7.16
C ALA A 16 0.06 10.32 5.99
N HIS A 17 -0.32 9.05 5.93
CA HIS A 17 -1.26 8.56 4.92
C HIS A 17 -2.66 9.17 5.10
N ILE A 18 -3.08 9.39 6.34
CA ILE A 18 -4.38 9.98 6.66
C ILE A 18 -4.44 11.44 6.22
N GLU A 19 -3.39 12.21 6.49
CA GLU A 19 -3.28 13.60 6.03
C GLU A 19 -3.40 13.67 4.50
N ILE A 20 -2.63 12.84 3.79
CA ILE A 20 -2.71 12.75 2.31
C ILE A 20 -4.13 12.42 1.86
N ILE A 21 -4.77 11.39 2.44
CA ILE A 21 -6.12 10.99 2.02
C ILE A 21 -7.14 12.11 2.29
N LYS A 22 -7.01 12.84 3.39
CA LYS A 22 -7.86 14.01 3.70
C LYS A 22 -7.70 15.10 2.64
N GLU A 23 -6.46 15.48 2.32
CA GLU A 23 -6.16 16.45 1.26
C GLU A 23 -6.77 16.03 -0.09
N LEU A 24 -6.59 14.75 -0.46
CA LEU A 24 -7.15 14.23 -1.72
C LEU A 24 -8.69 14.23 -1.73
N LYS A 25 -9.34 14.08 -0.58
CA LYS A 25 -10.81 14.16 -0.46
C LYS A 25 -11.34 15.59 -0.62
N GLU A 26 -10.55 16.60 -0.32
CA GLU A 26 -10.90 18.00 -0.57
C GLU A 26 -10.86 18.33 -2.07
N GLU A 27 -9.97 17.65 -2.82
CA GLU A 27 -9.79 17.90 -4.26
C GLU A 27 -10.76 17.11 -5.16
N ALA A 28 -11.28 15.98 -4.71
CA ALA A 28 -12.10 15.09 -5.54
C ALA A 28 -13.26 14.46 -4.78
N LYS A 29 -14.39 14.26 -5.50
CA LYS A 29 -15.57 13.56 -4.94
C LYS A 29 -15.28 12.09 -4.61
N ILE A 30 -14.36 11.45 -5.33
CA ILE A 30 -14.03 10.02 -5.15
C ILE A 30 -12.53 9.87 -4.97
N VAL A 31 -12.14 9.29 -3.85
CA VAL A 31 -10.79 8.80 -3.62
C VAL A 31 -10.86 7.28 -3.59
N LYS A 32 -10.29 6.65 -4.63
CA LYS A 32 -10.16 5.19 -4.74
C LYS A 32 -8.82 4.77 -4.14
N ILE A 33 -8.87 4.13 -2.98
CA ILE A 33 -7.69 3.65 -2.24
C ILE A 33 -7.43 2.20 -2.62
N MET A 34 -6.23 1.93 -3.11
CA MET A 34 -5.82 0.61 -3.57
C MET A 34 -4.50 0.19 -2.89
N PRO A 35 -4.59 -0.51 -1.74
CA PRO A 35 -3.41 -1.12 -1.14
C PRO A 35 -2.73 -2.09 -2.09
N VAL A 36 -1.39 -2.01 -2.22
CA VAL A 36 -0.63 -2.97 -3.04
C VAL A 36 -0.76 -4.36 -2.47
N ILE A 37 -1.11 -5.34 -3.30
CA ILE A 37 -1.29 -6.74 -2.93
C ILE A 37 -0.41 -7.62 -3.82
N PHE A 38 0.28 -8.58 -3.23
CA PHE A 38 1.04 -9.61 -3.94
C PHE A 38 0.43 -10.98 -3.66
N LYS A 39 0.15 -11.77 -4.71
CA LYS A 39 -0.44 -13.11 -4.57
C LYS A 39 0.41 -14.16 -5.27
N LEU A 40 0.59 -15.29 -4.59
CA LEU A 40 1.09 -16.56 -5.15
C LEU A 40 -0.09 -17.54 -5.18
N GLY A 41 -0.60 -17.83 -6.37
CA GLY A 41 -1.92 -18.45 -6.50
C GLY A 41 -3.00 -17.53 -5.92
N ASP A 42 -3.79 -18.06 -4.98
CA ASP A 42 -4.82 -17.29 -4.28
C ASP A 42 -4.37 -16.73 -2.92
N LYS A 43 -3.18 -17.14 -2.45
CA LYS A 43 -2.62 -16.69 -1.16
C LYS A 43 -1.93 -15.35 -1.30
N GLU A 44 -2.22 -14.41 -0.40
CA GLU A 44 -1.47 -13.16 -0.29
C GLU A 44 -0.08 -13.43 0.30
N VAL A 45 0.95 -12.90 -0.35
CA VAL A 45 2.34 -12.96 0.11
C VAL A 45 2.60 -11.78 1.03
N THR A 46 2.93 -12.08 2.28
CA THR A 46 3.31 -11.11 3.30
C THR A 46 4.79 -11.26 3.66
N SER A 47 5.42 -10.20 4.14
CA SER A 47 6.83 -10.16 4.52
C SER A 47 7.07 -9.15 5.64
N LYS A 48 8.30 -9.04 6.13
CA LYS A 48 8.68 -8.01 7.10
C LYS A 48 8.40 -6.59 6.59
N SER A 49 8.55 -6.34 5.29
CA SER A 49 8.15 -5.06 4.66
C SER A 49 6.64 -4.88 4.56
N PHE A 50 5.86 -5.96 4.48
CA PHE A 50 4.40 -5.96 4.28
C PHE A 50 3.73 -6.96 5.22
N PRO A 51 3.79 -6.76 6.56
CA PRO A 51 3.32 -7.74 7.53
C PRO A 51 1.80 -7.95 7.48
N PHE A 52 1.02 -6.90 7.30
CA PHE A 52 -0.44 -6.98 7.31
C PHE A 52 -1.00 -7.30 5.93
N ASN A 53 -1.89 -8.29 5.87
CA ASN A 53 -2.63 -8.63 4.65
C ASN A 53 -3.67 -7.55 4.29
N PHE A 54 -4.31 -7.70 3.13
CA PHE A 54 -5.27 -6.73 2.62
C PHE A 54 -6.45 -6.51 3.57
N GLU A 55 -7.01 -7.55 4.17
CA GLU A 55 -8.19 -7.43 5.03
C GLU A 55 -7.87 -6.62 6.31
N ILE A 56 -6.72 -6.84 6.93
CA ILE A 56 -6.27 -6.04 8.08
C ILE A 56 -6.08 -4.57 7.67
N ARG A 57 -5.42 -4.31 6.53
CA ARG A 57 -5.21 -2.94 6.04
C ARG A 57 -6.53 -2.25 5.68
N LYS A 58 -7.48 -2.99 5.09
CA LYS A 58 -8.83 -2.51 4.80
C LYS A 58 -9.59 -2.13 6.08
N GLN A 59 -9.46 -2.94 7.15
CA GLN A 59 -10.01 -2.60 8.46
C GLN A 59 -9.39 -1.30 9.02
N MET A 60 -8.06 -1.14 8.91
CA MET A 60 -7.38 0.10 9.31
C MET A 60 -7.92 1.32 8.56
N ILE A 61 -8.08 1.24 7.23
CA ILE A 61 -8.63 2.34 6.43
C ILE A 61 -10.08 2.63 6.82
N LYS A 62 -10.90 1.58 6.96
CA LYS A 62 -12.31 1.72 7.36
C LYS A 62 -12.47 2.29 8.77
N SER A 63 -11.58 1.98 9.71
CA SER A 63 -11.63 2.50 11.08
C SER A 63 -11.45 4.01 11.17
N VAL A 64 -10.86 4.63 10.13
CA VAL A 64 -10.60 6.07 10.06
C VAL A 64 -11.60 6.79 9.14
N PHE A 65 -11.89 6.19 7.99
CA PHE A 65 -12.65 6.87 6.93
C PHE A 65 -14.07 6.33 6.72
N GLY A 66 -14.40 5.20 7.34
CA GLY A 66 -15.70 4.55 7.11
C GLY A 66 -15.92 4.25 5.63
N ASP A 67 -17.09 4.61 5.13
CA ASP A 67 -17.47 4.47 3.72
C ASP A 67 -17.23 5.75 2.88
N SER A 68 -16.54 6.74 3.44
CA SER A 68 -16.23 8.00 2.75
C SER A 68 -15.11 7.90 1.71
N VAL A 69 -14.52 6.73 1.55
CA VAL A 69 -13.51 6.38 0.55
C VAL A 69 -13.84 5.05 -0.11
N TRP A 70 -13.40 4.88 -1.35
CA TRP A 70 -13.62 3.64 -2.09
C TRP A 70 -12.39 2.73 -2.01
N ILE A 71 -12.46 1.66 -1.21
CA ILE A 71 -11.35 0.73 -0.99
C ILE A 71 -11.53 -0.50 -1.88
N THR A 72 -10.51 -0.83 -2.71
CA THR A 72 -10.55 -2.01 -3.58
C THR A 72 -9.21 -2.78 -3.56
N ASP A 73 -9.28 -4.06 -3.99
CA ASP A 73 -8.12 -4.94 -4.19
C ASP A 73 -7.57 -4.89 -5.63
N ASP A 74 -7.93 -3.88 -6.40
CA ASP A 74 -7.63 -3.80 -7.82
C ASP A 74 -6.13 -3.68 -8.13
N TYR A 75 -5.30 -3.23 -7.17
CA TYR A 75 -3.85 -3.14 -7.31
C TYR A 75 -3.16 -4.41 -6.82
N THR A 76 -3.57 -5.54 -7.42
CA THR A 76 -3.07 -6.88 -7.08
C THR A 76 -2.14 -7.43 -8.15
N PHE A 77 -0.92 -7.75 -7.76
CA PHE A 77 0.07 -8.46 -8.57
C PHE A 77 -0.04 -9.97 -8.29
N LYS A 78 -0.18 -10.78 -9.35
CA LYS A 78 -0.16 -12.25 -9.26
C LYS A 78 1.16 -12.80 -9.79
N ALA A 79 1.82 -13.69 -9.08
CA ALA A 79 3.07 -14.30 -9.50
C ALA A 79 2.96 -14.91 -10.91
N PRO A 80 4.05 -14.97 -11.69
CA PRO A 80 5.35 -14.36 -11.40
C PRO A 80 5.36 -12.84 -11.61
N PHE A 81 5.88 -12.12 -10.59
CA PHE A 81 5.83 -10.65 -10.54
C PHE A 81 6.67 -9.99 -11.63
N LYS A 82 7.78 -10.61 -12.04
CA LYS A 82 8.62 -10.09 -13.15
C LYS A 82 7.85 -9.84 -14.45
N LYS A 83 6.73 -10.55 -14.68
CA LYS A 83 5.90 -10.40 -15.88
C LYS A 83 5.10 -9.08 -15.94
N TYR A 84 5.12 -8.28 -14.87
CA TYR A 84 4.56 -6.93 -14.89
C TYR A 84 5.55 -5.87 -15.37
N LEU A 85 6.80 -6.27 -15.61
CA LEU A 85 7.87 -5.37 -16.04
C LEU A 85 8.44 -5.82 -17.40
N PRO A 86 8.70 -4.90 -18.32
CA PRO A 86 8.38 -3.46 -18.24
C PRO A 86 6.87 -3.21 -18.27
N PRO A 87 6.41 -2.11 -17.65
CA PRO A 87 4.99 -1.74 -17.66
C PRO A 87 4.43 -1.62 -19.08
N LEU A 88 3.19 -2.11 -19.26
CA LEU A 88 2.43 -2.12 -20.51
C LEU A 88 3.04 -2.93 -21.68
N LEU A 89 4.21 -3.56 -21.52
CA LEU A 89 4.76 -4.47 -22.54
C LEU A 89 4.35 -5.93 -22.32
N SER A 90 3.61 -6.24 -21.27
CA SER A 90 3.07 -7.57 -21.01
C SER A 90 1.55 -7.56 -20.86
N LEU A 91 0.91 -8.67 -21.21
CA LEU A 91 -0.54 -8.82 -21.00
C LEU A 91 -0.94 -8.71 -19.53
N LYS A 92 -0.06 -9.11 -18.59
CA LYS A 92 -0.32 -8.98 -17.15
C LYS A 92 -0.36 -7.52 -16.74
N SER A 93 0.56 -6.68 -17.20
CA SER A 93 0.56 -5.26 -16.87
C SER A 93 -0.64 -4.51 -17.49
N TRP A 94 -1.06 -4.86 -18.70
CA TRP A 94 -2.29 -4.33 -19.29
C TRP A 94 -3.55 -4.70 -18.49
N LYS A 95 -3.66 -5.97 -18.09
CA LYS A 95 -4.77 -6.46 -17.25
C LYS A 95 -4.79 -5.74 -15.90
N LEU A 96 -3.62 -5.54 -15.27
CA LEU A 96 -3.52 -4.80 -14.00
C LEU A 96 -4.00 -3.35 -14.17
N ARG A 97 -3.52 -2.64 -15.20
CA ARG A 97 -3.99 -1.27 -15.48
C ARG A 97 -5.51 -1.21 -15.68
N LYS A 98 -6.07 -2.16 -16.43
CA LYS A 98 -7.51 -2.25 -16.67
C LYS A 98 -8.28 -2.44 -15.36
N LYS A 99 -7.75 -3.29 -14.47
CA LYS A 99 -8.33 -3.54 -13.15
C LYS A 99 -8.28 -2.30 -12.25
N ILE A 100 -7.15 -1.60 -12.20
CA ILE A 100 -7.00 -0.33 -11.46
C ILE A 100 -8.06 0.70 -11.89
N LEU A 101 -8.37 0.75 -13.17
CA LEU A 101 -9.34 1.70 -13.75
C LEU A 101 -10.79 1.19 -13.71
N THR A 102 -11.06 0.01 -13.16
CA THR A 102 -12.43 -0.51 -13.05
C THR A 102 -13.31 0.43 -12.22
N GLY A 103 -14.47 0.78 -12.78
CA GLY A 103 -15.44 1.69 -12.15
C GLY A 103 -15.06 3.17 -12.17
N VAL A 104 -13.88 3.54 -12.66
CA VAL A 104 -13.46 4.94 -12.81
C VAL A 104 -14.18 5.57 -14.01
N LYS A 105 -14.95 6.63 -13.76
CA LYS A 105 -15.67 7.39 -14.78
C LYS A 105 -15.16 8.82 -14.86
N GLY A 106 -15.01 9.34 -16.08
CA GLY A 106 -14.56 10.71 -16.33
C GLY A 106 -13.06 10.91 -16.11
N GLU A 107 -12.70 12.07 -15.61
CA GLU A 107 -11.30 12.40 -15.36
C GLU A 107 -10.75 11.70 -14.14
N TYR A 108 -9.47 11.33 -14.21
CA TYR A 108 -8.74 10.75 -13.08
C TYR A 108 -7.26 11.11 -13.13
N PHE A 109 -6.62 11.05 -11.98
CA PHE A 109 -5.17 10.98 -11.83
C PHE A 109 -4.80 10.05 -10.68
N SER A 110 -3.58 9.56 -10.69
CA SER A 110 -3.04 8.81 -9.54
C SER A 110 -2.19 9.72 -8.67
N TYR A 111 -2.10 9.40 -7.38
CA TYR A 111 -1.29 10.13 -6.42
C TYR A 111 -0.28 9.20 -5.75
N THR A 112 0.95 9.68 -5.60
CA THR A 112 2.00 9.05 -4.81
C THR A 112 2.90 10.11 -4.17
N GLY A 113 3.48 9.79 -3.01
CA GLY A 113 4.53 10.60 -2.37
C GLY A 113 5.96 10.20 -2.77
N ASP A 114 6.12 9.24 -3.69
CA ASP A 114 7.42 8.72 -4.12
C ASP A 114 7.66 8.97 -5.61
N LYS A 115 8.79 9.64 -5.94
CA LYS A 115 9.14 9.97 -7.33
C LYS A 115 9.36 8.72 -8.21
N ALA A 116 9.95 7.66 -7.65
CA ALA A 116 10.21 6.43 -8.41
C ALA A 116 8.90 5.68 -8.69
N GLU A 117 7.98 5.63 -7.71
CA GLU A 117 6.63 5.12 -7.93
C GLU A 117 5.87 5.99 -8.94
N GLY A 118 6.00 7.31 -8.87
CA GLY A 118 5.43 8.24 -9.87
C GLY A 118 5.89 7.91 -11.28
N TYR A 119 7.17 7.61 -11.47
CA TYR A 119 7.69 7.16 -12.76
C TYR A 119 7.04 5.85 -13.23
N MET A 120 6.89 4.87 -12.35
CA MET A 120 6.19 3.62 -12.66
C MET A 120 4.73 3.85 -13.04
N LEU A 121 4.01 4.68 -12.30
CA LEU A 121 2.61 5.03 -12.60
C LEU A 121 2.49 5.76 -13.94
N LYS A 122 3.48 6.60 -14.29
CA LYS A 122 3.55 7.23 -15.62
C LYS A 122 3.71 6.20 -16.73
N LEU A 123 4.59 5.20 -16.54
CA LEU A 123 4.75 4.09 -17.50
C LEU A 123 3.45 3.27 -17.63
N TYR A 124 2.67 3.10 -16.57
CA TYR A 124 1.32 2.52 -16.61
C TYR A 124 0.26 3.46 -17.20
N ARG A 125 0.62 4.67 -17.64
CA ARG A 125 -0.30 5.70 -18.14
C ARG A 125 -1.44 6.00 -17.16
N LEU A 126 -1.11 6.08 -15.86
CA LEU A 126 -2.07 6.36 -14.79
C LEU A 126 -2.09 7.84 -14.36
N LYS A 127 -1.48 8.73 -15.14
CA LYS A 127 -1.47 10.19 -14.92
C LYS A 127 -1.02 10.56 -13.49
N PRO A 128 0.21 10.22 -13.06
CA PRO A 128 0.64 10.46 -11.69
C PRO A 128 0.80 11.94 -11.37
N ARG A 129 0.35 12.32 -10.18
CA ARG A 129 0.77 13.49 -9.45
C ARG A 129 1.67 13.03 -8.32
N VAL A 130 2.87 13.57 -8.24
CA VAL A 130 3.83 13.29 -7.17
C VAL A 130 3.73 14.41 -6.14
N GLY A 131 3.26 14.08 -4.95
CA GLY A 131 3.21 15.03 -3.83
C GLY A 131 4.52 15.08 -3.05
N GLU A 132 4.56 15.91 -2.02
CA GLU A 132 5.71 16.01 -1.12
C GLU A 132 5.83 14.76 -0.24
N ARG A 133 7.08 14.35 -0.02
CA ARG A 133 7.38 13.24 0.89
C ARG A 133 7.17 13.70 2.33
N ARG A 134 6.30 13.03 3.06
CA ARG A 134 6.09 13.28 4.49
C ARG A 134 7.25 12.72 5.31
N SER A 135 7.55 13.37 6.45
CA SER A 135 8.61 12.94 7.38
C SER A 135 8.31 11.58 8.02
N LEU A 136 7.06 11.33 8.38
CA LEU A 136 6.63 10.07 8.94
C LEU A 136 6.45 9.02 7.84
N SER A 137 7.10 7.87 7.98
CA SER A 137 6.99 6.76 7.03
C SER A 137 6.44 5.49 7.69
N ALA A 138 5.72 4.67 6.91
CA ALA A 138 5.30 3.34 7.40
C ALA A 138 6.49 2.43 7.72
N ALA A 139 7.66 2.66 7.13
CA ALA A 139 8.88 1.93 7.45
C ALA A 139 9.36 2.23 8.87
N SER A 140 9.46 3.52 9.24
CA SER A 140 9.88 3.91 10.59
C SER A 140 8.89 3.44 11.67
N VAL A 141 7.59 3.48 11.39
CA VAL A 141 6.58 2.93 12.32
C VAL A 141 6.77 1.41 12.51
N LYS A 142 7.02 0.65 11.42
CA LYS A 142 7.29 -0.79 11.51
C LYS A 142 8.55 -1.11 12.31
N GLU A 143 9.64 -0.38 12.09
CA GLU A 143 10.88 -0.54 12.86
C GLU A 143 10.59 -0.41 14.35
N LYS A 144 9.90 0.65 14.77
CA LYS A 144 9.48 0.85 16.17
C LYS A 144 8.56 -0.27 16.67
N MET A 145 7.68 -0.82 15.82
CA MET A 145 6.83 -1.96 16.20
C MET A 145 7.66 -3.24 16.41
N TYR A 146 8.65 -3.51 15.55
CA TYR A 146 9.53 -4.66 15.70
C TYR A 146 10.43 -4.54 16.93
N ASP A 147 10.94 -3.36 17.22
CA ASP A 147 11.72 -3.08 18.43
C ASP A 147 10.86 -3.26 19.70
N ALA A 148 9.57 -2.87 19.63
CA ALA A 148 8.63 -2.99 20.73
C ALA A 148 8.34 -4.46 21.13
N VAL A 149 8.57 -5.42 20.26
CA VAL A 149 8.46 -6.86 20.61
C VAL A 149 9.44 -7.23 21.72
N SER A 150 10.64 -6.66 21.72
CA SER A 150 11.68 -6.96 22.71
C SER A 150 11.65 -6.00 23.90
N ASN A 151 11.50 -4.70 23.67
CA ASN A 151 11.65 -3.66 24.69
C ASN A 151 10.32 -3.14 25.26
N LYS A 152 9.17 -3.62 24.72
CA LYS A 152 7.82 -3.21 25.12
C LYS A 152 7.56 -1.69 24.99
N ASN A 153 8.35 -1.00 24.17
CA ASN A 153 8.17 0.42 23.89
C ASN A 153 6.89 0.66 23.07
N LEU A 154 6.17 1.72 23.37
CA LEU A 154 4.92 2.09 22.71
C LEU A 154 5.07 3.26 21.73
N GLU A 155 6.30 3.67 21.39
CA GLU A 155 6.56 4.82 20.52
C GLU A 155 5.93 4.72 19.13
N TRP A 156 5.73 3.50 18.62
CA TRP A 156 5.07 3.29 17.33
C TRP A 156 3.64 3.83 17.30
N LYS A 157 2.96 3.91 18.47
CA LYS A 157 1.58 4.39 18.59
C LYS A 157 1.43 5.85 18.17
N SER A 158 2.44 6.68 18.38
CA SER A 158 2.42 8.08 17.93
C SER A 158 2.34 8.25 16.41
N GLY A 159 2.75 7.22 15.66
CA GLY A 159 2.76 7.22 14.19
C GLY A 159 1.45 6.79 13.53
N VAL A 160 0.47 6.33 14.31
CA VAL A 160 -0.82 5.82 13.81
C VAL A 160 -1.98 6.37 14.65
N PRO A 161 -3.20 6.45 14.09
CA PRO A 161 -4.38 6.79 14.90
C PRO A 161 -4.67 5.72 15.95
N GLU A 162 -5.37 6.09 17.01
CA GLU A 162 -5.76 5.17 18.06
C GLU A 162 -6.55 3.96 17.54
N SER A 163 -7.50 4.17 16.62
CA SER A 163 -8.28 3.10 16.00
C SER A 163 -7.42 2.10 15.22
N VAL A 164 -6.39 2.58 14.52
CA VAL A 164 -5.41 1.73 13.83
C VAL A 164 -4.51 1.03 14.83
N GLY A 165 -4.09 1.71 15.91
CA GLY A 165 -3.32 1.12 16.99
C GLY A 165 -4.01 -0.09 17.60
N LYS A 166 -5.31 0.00 17.89
CA LYS A 166 -6.13 -1.12 18.40
C LYS A 166 -6.17 -2.31 17.44
N ILE A 167 -6.21 -2.06 16.12
CA ILE A 167 -6.18 -3.13 15.12
C ILE A 167 -4.80 -3.79 15.09
N ILE A 168 -3.72 -3.01 15.18
CA ILE A 168 -2.34 -3.53 15.25
C ILE A 168 -2.19 -4.41 16.50
N GLU A 169 -2.63 -3.94 17.66
CA GLU A 169 -2.56 -4.70 18.92
C GLU A 169 -3.32 -6.02 18.83
N LYS A 170 -4.50 -6.03 18.21
CA LYS A 170 -5.29 -7.26 17.98
C LYS A 170 -4.57 -8.27 17.08
N ASN A 171 -3.64 -7.83 16.24
CA ASN A 171 -2.88 -8.65 15.30
C ASN A 171 -1.37 -8.61 15.65
N TRP A 172 -1.04 -8.51 16.93
CA TRP A 172 0.34 -8.36 17.38
C TRP A 172 1.21 -9.58 17.10
N ASP A 173 0.60 -10.76 17.07
CA ASP A 173 1.22 -12.03 16.65
C ASP A 173 1.90 -11.93 15.26
N VAL A 174 1.33 -11.16 14.36
CA VAL A 174 1.92 -10.88 13.03
C VAL A 174 3.23 -10.10 13.18
N ILE A 175 3.27 -9.12 14.09
CA ILE A 175 4.48 -8.32 14.35
C ILE A 175 5.55 -9.18 15.02
N GLU A 176 5.19 -9.97 16.02
CA GLU A 176 6.11 -10.91 16.68
C GLU A 176 6.72 -11.91 15.71
N LYS A 177 5.91 -12.44 14.79
CA LYS A 177 6.37 -13.34 13.72
C LYS A 177 7.42 -12.67 12.86
N TYR A 178 7.14 -11.47 12.33
CA TYR A 178 8.03 -10.80 11.38
C TYR A 178 9.22 -10.09 12.04
N SER A 179 9.19 -9.79 13.34
CA SER A 179 10.35 -9.24 14.06
C SER A 179 11.56 -10.17 13.98
N LYS A 180 11.31 -11.49 14.01
CA LYS A 180 12.33 -12.56 14.02
C LYS A 180 12.81 -12.98 12.63
N LEU A 181 12.20 -12.48 11.56
CA LEU A 181 12.48 -12.87 10.18
C LEU A 181 13.28 -11.79 9.44
N GLU A 182 14.06 -12.24 8.47
CA GLU A 182 14.69 -11.35 7.51
C GLU A 182 13.66 -10.79 6.50
N ASP A 183 13.93 -9.58 5.97
CA ASP A 183 13.08 -8.97 4.96
C ASP A 183 13.35 -9.56 3.57
N LYS A 184 12.53 -10.51 3.16
CA LYS A 184 12.60 -11.18 1.85
C LYS A 184 11.92 -10.34 0.76
N THR A 185 12.42 -9.12 0.55
CA THR A 185 11.96 -8.23 -0.51
C THR A 185 13.11 -7.77 -1.39
N ARG A 186 12.77 -7.42 -2.65
CA ARG A 186 13.69 -6.77 -3.58
C ARG A 186 13.08 -5.48 -4.11
N ARG A 187 13.93 -4.51 -4.44
CA ARG A 187 13.49 -3.26 -5.04
C ARG A 187 13.72 -3.29 -6.55
N VAL A 188 12.67 -2.98 -7.31
CA VAL A 188 12.73 -2.89 -8.79
C VAL A 188 11.98 -1.64 -9.21
N LEU A 189 12.63 -0.77 -9.97
CA LEU A 189 12.10 0.52 -10.43
C LEU A 189 11.44 1.33 -9.30
N GLY A 190 12.07 1.34 -8.11
CA GLY A 190 11.60 2.06 -6.94
C GLY A 190 10.55 1.33 -6.09
N MET A 191 9.83 0.34 -6.64
CA MET A 191 8.85 -0.46 -5.89
C MET A 191 9.50 -1.65 -5.19
N LYS A 192 9.04 -1.97 -3.98
CA LYS A 192 9.41 -3.20 -3.27
C LYS A 192 8.48 -4.33 -3.69
N PHE A 193 9.07 -5.47 -4.06
CA PHE A 193 8.38 -6.71 -4.38
C PHE A 193 8.86 -7.82 -3.44
N PRO A 194 8.00 -8.79 -3.07
CA PRO A 194 8.46 -10.02 -2.44
C PRO A 194 9.39 -10.79 -3.39
N ILE A 195 10.41 -11.45 -2.82
CA ILE A 195 11.28 -12.36 -3.58
C ILE A 195 10.50 -13.62 -3.98
N GLU A 196 9.70 -14.15 -3.04
CA GLU A 196 8.76 -15.24 -3.28
C GLU A 196 7.76 -14.84 -4.38
N GLY A 197 7.63 -15.66 -5.41
CA GLY A 197 6.77 -15.39 -6.58
C GLY A 197 7.36 -14.42 -7.59
N TRP A 198 8.65 -14.05 -7.50
CA TRP A 198 9.26 -13.16 -8.48
C TRP A 198 9.40 -13.80 -9.87
N SER A 199 9.87 -15.05 -9.90
CA SER A 199 10.21 -15.76 -11.16
C SER A 199 9.38 -17.00 -11.43
N GLU A 200 8.61 -17.44 -10.49
CA GLU A 200 7.80 -18.66 -10.54
C GLU A 200 6.41 -18.42 -11.14
#